data_51e2ff6f8b66fbc5d9c41ca431549771
#
_entry.id   51e2ff6f8b66fbc5d9c41ca431549771
#
_cell.length_a   1.000
_cell.length_b   1.000
_cell.length_c   1.000
_cell.angle_alpha   90.00
_cell.angle_beta   90.00
_cell.angle_gamma   90.00
#
_symmetry.space_group_name_H-M   'P 1'
#
loop_
_entity.id
_entity.type
_entity.pdbx_description
1 polymer ?
#
loop_
_entity_poly.entity_id
_entity_poly.type
_entity_poly.pdbx_seq_one_letter_code
_entity_poly.pdbx_strand_id
1 'polypeptide(L)'
;MKNRFSLSESGNLYLFALIAMSLVSLIISLIPSKIYFGGLSLSNWLGYGLIQVAILSTVFVYSKLRKTDFLSAVSLKRKPNVKQLILTPFITVSCLIAFLPLSTCFANLLNLIGYKGGISLPTSPDAAPYIVGLLIIALLPAIGEETLMRGGVLNGINGKNVFFGIFISAFLFSFMHSNPLQTVYQFCFGVVLAVCAIYSGNIICTILMHFFNNFISLTITTFAPNFLAFDFGGFNYLIYLAMFIVGMMLLTLFMLIFYKVTGKEKQNSASLEIDDYTFTFTDSEVKKENFFVTYFKCLGGIFTKRGWLRFKSTLNDFVDYAGVETEKKHALSVYIAIGFVSIWWIVNFILGVV
;
A
#
# COMPACT_ATOMS: atom_id res chain seq x y z
N MET A 1 27.72 -6.72 -3.59
CA MET A 1 26.31 -6.63 -4.05
C MET A 1 25.74 -5.31 -3.57
N LYS A 2 24.86 -4.68 -4.36
CA LYS A 2 24.13 -3.49 -3.94
C LYS A 2 23.07 -3.90 -2.89
N ASN A 3 22.74 -2.98 -1.96
CA ASN A 3 21.73 -3.23 -0.93
C ASN A 3 20.31 -2.76 -1.32
N ARG A 4 20.17 -1.98 -2.40
CA ARG A 4 18.90 -1.48 -2.91
C ARG A 4 18.96 -1.18 -4.41
N PHE A 5 17.80 -1.05 -5.03
CA PHE A 5 17.68 -0.57 -6.40
C PHE A 5 17.86 0.95 -6.46
N SER A 6 18.36 1.45 -7.58
CA SER A 6 18.33 2.88 -7.91
C SER A 6 16.92 3.31 -8.35
N LEU A 7 16.70 4.61 -8.49
CA LEU A 7 15.45 5.18 -8.98
C LEU A 7 15.04 4.59 -10.34
N SER A 8 16.00 4.53 -11.29
CA SER A 8 15.78 3.96 -12.61
C SER A 8 15.52 2.45 -12.54
N GLU A 9 16.27 1.72 -11.71
CA GLU A 9 16.09 0.28 -11.53
C GLU A 9 14.72 -0.05 -10.96
N SER A 10 14.19 0.76 -10.04
CA SER A 10 12.85 0.59 -9.48
C SER A 10 11.75 0.81 -10.50
N GLY A 11 11.88 1.83 -11.36
CA GLY A 11 10.95 2.04 -12.47
C GLY A 11 10.98 0.89 -13.48
N ASN A 12 12.17 0.42 -13.86
CA ASN A 12 12.32 -0.72 -14.76
C ASN A 12 11.77 -2.01 -14.14
N LEU A 13 12.03 -2.26 -12.86
CA LEU A 13 11.48 -3.43 -12.14
C LEU A 13 9.96 -3.44 -12.19
N TYR A 14 9.33 -2.30 -11.93
CA TYR A 14 7.89 -2.17 -12.00
C TYR A 14 7.36 -2.42 -13.42
N LEU A 15 7.99 -1.86 -14.45
CA LEU A 15 7.62 -2.10 -15.85
C LEU A 15 7.74 -3.59 -16.24
N PHE A 16 8.82 -4.26 -15.85
CA PHE A 16 8.97 -5.70 -16.09
C PHE A 16 7.90 -6.51 -15.36
N ALA A 17 7.53 -6.13 -14.13
CA ALA A 17 6.43 -6.77 -13.42
C ALA A 17 5.09 -6.58 -14.15
N LEU A 18 4.77 -5.37 -14.64
CA LEU A 18 3.57 -5.13 -15.45
C LEU A 18 3.54 -5.96 -16.73
N ILE A 19 4.67 -6.05 -17.43
CA ILE A 19 4.77 -6.88 -18.65
C ILE A 19 4.52 -8.36 -18.30
N ALA A 20 5.15 -8.87 -17.24
CA ALA A 20 4.96 -10.25 -16.80
C ALA A 20 3.50 -10.53 -16.41
N MET A 21 2.86 -9.61 -15.64
CA MET A 21 1.44 -9.71 -15.30
C MET A 21 0.55 -9.72 -16.54
N SER A 22 0.82 -8.84 -17.51
CA SER A 22 0.05 -8.76 -18.76
C SER A 22 0.18 -10.01 -19.60
N LEU A 23 1.39 -10.59 -19.71
CA LEU A 23 1.62 -11.84 -20.42
C LEU A 23 0.89 -13.01 -19.76
N VAL A 24 0.96 -13.11 -18.43
CA VAL A 24 0.22 -14.14 -17.67
C VAL A 24 -1.29 -13.96 -17.87
N SER A 25 -1.82 -12.75 -17.81
CA SER A 25 -3.23 -12.46 -18.02
C SER A 25 -3.67 -12.84 -19.44
N LEU A 26 -2.83 -12.55 -20.45
CA LEU A 26 -3.10 -12.95 -21.83
C LEU A 26 -3.16 -14.47 -22.00
N ILE A 27 -2.21 -15.21 -21.40
CA ILE A 27 -2.20 -16.68 -21.45
C ILE A 27 -3.46 -17.23 -20.77
N ILE A 28 -3.84 -16.70 -19.62
CA ILE A 28 -5.02 -17.13 -18.87
C ILE A 28 -6.31 -16.84 -19.65
N SER A 29 -6.38 -15.74 -20.40
CA SER A 29 -7.57 -15.41 -21.20
C SER A 29 -7.87 -16.45 -22.31
N LEU A 30 -6.88 -17.26 -22.68
CA LEU A 30 -7.05 -18.36 -23.62
C LEU A 30 -7.61 -19.63 -22.98
N ILE A 31 -7.71 -19.69 -21.64
CA ILE A 31 -8.23 -20.85 -20.91
C ILE A 31 -9.76 -20.76 -20.83
N PRO A 32 -10.50 -21.80 -21.31
CA PRO A 32 -11.95 -21.80 -21.24
C PRO A 32 -12.46 -21.72 -19.80
N SER A 33 -13.35 -20.75 -19.49
CA SER A 33 -13.91 -20.49 -18.14
C SER A 33 -15.06 -21.43 -17.78
N LYS A 34 -15.02 -22.71 -18.17
CA LYS A 34 -16.11 -23.66 -17.93
C LYS A 34 -16.00 -24.45 -16.63
N ILE A 35 -14.84 -24.35 -15.95
CA ILE A 35 -14.58 -25.05 -14.67
C ILE A 35 -14.72 -24.04 -13.55
N TYR A 36 -15.55 -24.37 -12.55
CA TYR A 36 -15.79 -23.54 -11.38
C TYR A 36 -15.41 -24.28 -10.11
N PHE A 37 -14.85 -23.54 -9.14
CA PHE A 37 -14.57 -24.03 -7.80
C PHE A 37 -14.92 -22.92 -6.79
N GLY A 38 -15.82 -23.20 -5.86
CA GLY A 38 -16.29 -22.22 -4.88
C GLY A 38 -16.99 -20.99 -5.48
N GLY A 39 -17.67 -21.14 -6.63
CA GLY A 39 -18.34 -20.04 -7.33
C GLY A 39 -17.42 -19.19 -8.22
N LEU A 40 -16.11 -19.43 -8.21
CA LEU A 40 -15.12 -18.72 -9.01
C LEU A 40 -14.59 -19.62 -10.13
N SER A 41 -14.41 -19.07 -11.33
CA SER A 41 -13.86 -19.82 -12.48
C SER A 41 -12.40 -20.20 -12.29
N LEU A 42 -11.96 -21.30 -12.87
CA LEU A 42 -10.56 -21.74 -12.84
C LEU A 42 -9.62 -20.67 -13.41
N SER A 43 -10.02 -19.97 -14.47
CA SER A 43 -9.24 -18.87 -15.03
C SER A 43 -9.01 -17.74 -14.02
N ASN A 44 -10.01 -17.38 -13.21
CA ASN A 44 -9.85 -16.39 -12.16
C ASN A 44 -8.92 -16.88 -11.05
N TRP A 45 -9.04 -18.15 -10.60
CA TRP A 45 -8.12 -18.74 -9.62
C TRP A 45 -6.67 -18.71 -10.11
N LEU A 46 -6.45 -19.12 -11.35
CA LEU A 46 -5.14 -19.06 -11.98
C LEU A 46 -4.65 -17.62 -12.13
N GLY A 47 -5.54 -16.68 -12.46
CA GLY A 47 -5.24 -15.25 -12.53
C GLY A 47 -4.71 -14.73 -11.22
N TYR A 48 -5.42 -14.95 -10.14
CA TYR A 48 -4.97 -14.51 -8.81
C TYR A 48 -3.62 -15.14 -8.41
N GLY A 49 -3.43 -16.44 -8.64
CA GLY A 49 -2.21 -17.14 -8.22
C GLY A 49 -0.99 -16.86 -9.11
N LEU A 50 -1.13 -17.06 -10.43
CA LEU A 50 0.01 -16.98 -11.35
C LEU A 50 0.56 -15.57 -11.52
N ILE A 51 -0.30 -14.54 -11.42
CA ILE A 51 0.15 -13.15 -11.45
C ILE A 51 1.09 -12.89 -10.27
N GLN A 52 0.81 -13.38 -9.07
CA GLN A 52 1.67 -13.18 -7.92
C GLN A 52 3.00 -13.93 -8.03
N VAL A 53 2.96 -15.13 -8.59
CA VAL A 53 4.18 -15.88 -8.92
C VAL A 53 5.03 -15.12 -9.94
N ALA A 54 4.41 -14.52 -10.96
CA ALA A 54 5.11 -13.71 -11.95
C ALA A 54 5.76 -12.47 -11.33
N ILE A 55 5.06 -11.77 -10.44
CA ILE A 55 5.59 -10.62 -9.69
C ILE A 55 6.82 -11.03 -8.89
N LEU A 56 6.71 -12.06 -8.04
CA LEU A 56 7.80 -12.55 -7.19
C LEU A 56 9.01 -12.99 -8.02
N SER A 57 8.76 -13.76 -9.10
CA SER A 57 9.80 -14.21 -10.02
C SER A 57 10.51 -13.04 -10.67
N THR A 58 9.76 -12.00 -11.08
CA THR A 58 10.34 -10.79 -11.67
C THR A 58 11.26 -10.08 -10.69
N VAL A 59 10.84 -9.87 -9.44
CA VAL A 59 11.68 -9.20 -8.42
C VAL A 59 12.93 -10.03 -8.15
N PHE A 60 12.80 -11.35 -8.02
CA PHE A 60 13.93 -12.24 -7.77
C PHE A 60 14.94 -12.25 -8.92
N VAL A 61 14.48 -12.47 -10.16
CA VAL A 61 15.32 -12.51 -11.35
C VAL A 61 16.00 -11.15 -11.57
N TYR A 62 15.24 -10.06 -11.45
CA TYR A 62 15.78 -8.71 -11.60
C TYR A 62 16.87 -8.41 -10.56
N SER A 63 16.69 -8.83 -9.31
CA SER A 63 17.71 -8.69 -8.26
C SER A 63 19.00 -9.40 -8.65
N LYS A 64 18.91 -10.60 -9.19
CA LYS A 64 20.09 -11.37 -9.66
C LYS A 64 20.79 -10.67 -10.83
N LEU A 65 20.03 -10.22 -11.84
CA LEU A 65 20.56 -9.52 -13.01
C LEU A 65 21.27 -8.22 -12.63
N ARG A 66 20.75 -7.48 -11.63
CA ARG A 66 21.33 -6.22 -11.16
C ARG A 66 22.40 -6.40 -10.08
N LYS A 67 22.73 -7.65 -9.72
CA LYS A 67 23.70 -8.00 -8.66
C LYS A 67 23.36 -7.33 -7.32
N THR A 68 22.06 -7.26 -7.00
CA THR A 68 21.54 -6.70 -5.75
C THR A 68 21.30 -7.84 -4.76
N ASP A 69 21.63 -7.62 -3.47
CA ASP A 69 21.27 -8.55 -2.42
C ASP A 69 19.75 -8.54 -2.23
N PHE A 70 19.09 -9.64 -2.58
CA PHE A 70 17.62 -9.72 -2.60
C PHE A 70 17.00 -9.33 -1.25
N LEU A 71 17.47 -9.94 -0.14
CA LEU A 71 16.90 -9.67 1.17
C LEU A 71 17.06 -8.22 1.63
N SER A 72 18.18 -7.59 1.27
CA SER A 72 18.39 -6.16 1.54
C SER A 72 17.51 -5.29 0.64
N ALA A 73 17.46 -5.59 -0.66
CA ALA A 73 16.68 -4.82 -1.63
C ALA A 73 15.19 -4.79 -1.29
N VAL A 74 14.65 -5.92 -0.80
CA VAL A 74 13.23 -6.01 -0.41
C VAL A 74 12.98 -5.75 1.09
N SER A 75 13.98 -5.22 1.82
CA SER A 75 13.86 -4.89 3.25
C SER A 75 13.43 -6.05 4.15
N LEU A 76 13.94 -7.26 3.89
CA LEU A 76 13.71 -8.45 4.72
C LEU A 76 14.87 -8.78 5.64
N LYS A 77 16.03 -8.13 5.50
CA LYS A 77 17.23 -8.42 6.28
C LYS A 77 17.12 -8.00 7.75
N ARG A 78 16.39 -6.91 8.01
CA ARG A 78 16.14 -6.43 9.37
C ARG A 78 15.04 -7.30 10.01
N LYS A 79 15.25 -7.73 11.26
CA LYS A 79 14.20 -8.45 12.01
C LYS A 79 13.02 -7.51 12.30
N PRO A 80 11.78 -7.96 12.15
CA PRO A 80 10.61 -7.16 12.49
C PRO A 80 10.51 -6.97 14.01
N ASN A 81 9.99 -5.83 14.43
CA ASN A 81 9.68 -5.59 15.84
C ASN A 81 8.33 -6.23 16.18
N VAL A 82 8.30 -7.13 17.16
CA VAL A 82 7.09 -7.87 17.56
C VAL A 82 5.95 -6.93 17.96
N LYS A 83 6.25 -5.80 18.65
CA LYS A 83 5.22 -4.82 19.00
C LYS A 83 4.60 -4.18 17.76
N GLN A 84 5.38 -3.95 16.69
CA GLN A 84 4.86 -3.48 15.42
C GLN A 84 3.98 -4.54 14.73
N LEU A 85 4.38 -5.82 14.77
CA LEU A 85 3.56 -6.91 14.22
C LEU A 85 2.19 -7.00 14.89
N ILE A 86 2.14 -6.88 16.22
CA ILE A 86 0.88 -6.88 17.00
C ILE A 86 -0.02 -5.70 16.61
N LEU A 87 0.53 -4.56 16.20
CA LEU A 87 -0.25 -3.38 15.80
C LEU A 87 -0.82 -3.48 14.38
N THR A 88 -0.31 -4.38 13.53
CA THR A 88 -0.74 -4.48 12.12
C THR A 88 -2.23 -4.71 11.93
N PRO A 89 -2.93 -5.63 12.64
CA PRO A 89 -4.37 -5.82 12.45
C PRO A 89 -5.17 -4.58 12.88
N PHE A 90 -4.75 -3.87 13.94
CA PHE A 90 -5.45 -2.66 14.41
C PHE A 90 -5.32 -1.51 13.40
N ILE A 91 -4.15 -1.33 12.81
CA ILE A 91 -3.93 -0.34 11.74
C ILE A 91 -4.79 -0.72 10.52
N THR A 92 -4.81 -2.01 10.13
CA THR A 92 -5.61 -2.47 8.99
C THR A 92 -7.10 -2.22 9.20
N VAL A 93 -7.65 -2.58 10.37
CA VAL A 93 -9.06 -2.31 10.69
C VAL A 93 -9.35 -0.82 10.68
N SER A 94 -8.43 0.01 11.20
CA SER A 94 -8.58 1.48 11.15
C SER A 94 -8.62 2.00 9.71
N CYS A 95 -7.79 1.43 8.80
CA CYS A 95 -7.83 1.76 7.37
C CYS A 95 -9.16 1.34 6.73
N LEU A 96 -9.69 0.15 7.05
CA LEU A 96 -10.99 -0.29 6.55
C LEU A 96 -12.09 0.68 6.99
N ILE A 97 -12.16 1.03 8.28
CA ILE A 97 -13.15 1.97 8.79
C ILE A 97 -13.00 3.36 8.14
N ALA A 98 -11.77 3.85 7.93
CA ALA A 98 -11.53 5.17 7.34
C ALA A 98 -11.79 5.20 5.83
N PHE A 99 -11.32 4.23 5.07
CA PHE A 99 -11.20 4.36 3.63
C PHE A 99 -12.31 3.64 2.83
N LEU A 100 -13.00 2.63 3.41
CA LEU A 100 -14.15 2.02 2.73
C LEU A 100 -15.25 3.03 2.41
N PRO A 101 -15.65 3.96 3.32
CA PRO A 101 -16.63 4.99 2.98
C PRO A 101 -16.24 5.85 1.78
N LEU A 102 -14.96 6.26 1.70
CA LEU A 102 -14.46 7.03 0.56
C LEU A 102 -14.53 6.22 -0.74
N SER A 103 -14.16 4.95 -0.68
CA SER A 103 -14.23 4.04 -1.83
C SER A 103 -15.68 3.82 -2.27
N THR A 104 -16.61 3.69 -1.32
CA THR A 104 -18.04 3.55 -1.62
C THR A 104 -18.61 4.81 -2.28
N CYS A 105 -18.26 6.01 -1.76
CA CYS A 105 -18.64 7.27 -2.41
C CYS A 105 -18.11 7.35 -3.84
N PHE A 106 -16.85 6.95 -4.07
CA PHE A 106 -16.26 6.93 -5.40
C PHE A 106 -16.93 5.90 -6.32
N ALA A 107 -17.24 4.69 -5.82
CA ALA A 107 -17.98 3.68 -6.55
C ALA A 107 -19.39 4.19 -6.97
N ASN A 108 -20.08 4.91 -6.09
CA ASN A 108 -21.36 5.55 -6.41
C ASN A 108 -21.23 6.57 -7.53
N LEU A 109 -20.15 7.39 -7.52
CA LEU A 109 -19.88 8.31 -8.63
C LEU A 109 -19.61 7.58 -9.95
N LEU A 110 -18.84 6.47 -9.92
CA LEU A 110 -18.61 5.63 -11.09
C LEU A 110 -19.92 5.03 -11.62
N ASN A 111 -20.80 4.58 -10.73
CA ASN A 111 -22.12 4.04 -11.11
C ASN A 111 -23.00 5.09 -11.78
N LEU A 112 -22.95 6.37 -11.33
CA LEU A 112 -23.71 7.46 -11.95
C LEU A 112 -23.31 7.72 -13.41
N ILE A 113 -22.05 7.46 -13.77
CA ILE A 113 -21.56 7.58 -15.15
C ILE A 113 -21.63 6.26 -15.93
N GLY A 114 -22.32 5.25 -15.40
CA GLY A 114 -22.60 3.99 -16.07
C GLY A 114 -21.50 2.92 -15.96
N TYR A 115 -20.49 3.09 -15.09
CA TYR A 115 -19.45 2.06 -14.90
C TYR A 115 -20.03 0.77 -14.32
N LYS A 116 -19.78 -0.37 -14.99
CA LYS A 116 -20.30 -1.70 -14.62
C LYS A 116 -19.22 -2.70 -14.20
N GLY A 117 -18.01 -2.23 -13.92
CA GLY A 117 -16.92 -3.10 -13.44
C GLY A 117 -17.25 -3.77 -12.11
N GLY A 118 -16.59 -4.88 -11.84
CA GLY A 118 -16.77 -5.66 -10.61
C GLY A 118 -15.48 -6.34 -10.16
N ILE A 119 -15.55 -6.99 -9.01
CA ILE A 119 -14.49 -7.84 -8.47
C ILE A 119 -15.09 -9.23 -8.29
N SER A 120 -14.48 -10.22 -8.92
CA SER A 120 -14.91 -11.62 -8.81
C SER A 120 -14.18 -12.27 -7.63
N LEU A 121 -14.90 -12.64 -6.58
CA LEU A 121 -14.38 -13.38 -5.43
C LEU A 121 -15.13 -14.69 -5.27
N PRO A 122 -14.54 -15.72 -4.63
CA PRO A 122 -15.28 -16.95 -4.30
C PRO A 122 -16.40 -16.62 -3.32
N THR A 123 -17.57 -17.21 -3.57
CA THR A 123 -18.79 -16.95 -2.81
C THR A 123 -19.27 -18.18 -2.01
N SER A 124 -18.66 -19.35 -2.26
CA SER A 124 -19.01 -20.57 -1.51
C SER A 124 -18.45 -20.52 -0.09
N PRO A 125 -19.28 -20.76 0.95
CA PRO A 125 -18.82 -20.84 2.34
C PRO A 125 -18.12 -22.16 2.67
N ASP A 126 -17.92 -23.06 1.69
CA ASP A 126 -17.24 -24.32 1.90
C ASP A 126 -15.79 -24.14 2.32
N ALA A 127 -15.31 -25.00 3.22
CA ALA A 127 -13.94 -24.88 3.78
C ALA A 127 -12.84 -24.96 2.71
N ALA A 128 -12.98 -25.84 1.72
CA ALA A 128 -11.94 -26.02 0.71
C ALA A 128 -11.74 -24.78 -0.18
N PRO A 129 -12.75 -24.19 -0.83
CA PRO A 129 -12.59 -22.95 -1.59
C PRO A 129 -12.13 -21.78 -0.71
N TYR A 130 -12.60 -21.69 0.53
CA TYR A 130 -12.21 -20.63 1.45
C TYR A 130 -10.71 -20.73 1.82
N ILE A 131 -10.21 -21.93 2.18
CA ILE A 131 -8.78 -22.15 2.49
C ILE A 131 -7.90 -21.83 1.27
N VAL A 132 -8.30 -22.30 0.08
CA VAL A 132 -7.59 -21.96 -1.17
C VAL A 132 -7.62 -20.45 -1.41
N GLY A 133 -8.74 -19.77 -1.15
CA GLY A 133 -8.87 -18.32 -1.22
C GLY A 133 -7.94 -17.61 -0.25
N LEU A 134 -7.80 -18.08 0.99
CA LEU A 134 -6.85 -17.51 1.94
C LEU A 134 -5.41 -17.58 1.43
N LEU A 135 -5.02 -18.65 0.75
CA LEU A 135 -3.67 -18.79 0.21
C LEU A 135 -3.47 -17.94 -1.05
N ILE A 136 -4.42 -18.01 -2.01
CA ILE A 136 -4.25 -17.44 -3.36
C ILE A 136 -4.68 -15.96 -3.42
N ILE A 137 -5.72 -15.58 -2.68
CA ILE A 137 -6.30 -14.22 -2.74
C ILE A 137 -5.85 -13.35 -1.57
N ALA A 138 -5.55 -13.95 -0.40
CA ALA A 138 -5.11 -13.15 0.75
C ALA A 138 -3.59 -13.18 0.95
N LEU A 139 -2.96 -14.34 1.06
CA LEU A 139 -1.56 -14.45 1.45
C LEU A 139 -0.61 -14.16 0.27
N LEU A 140 -0.83 -14.79 -0.86
CA LEU A 140 0.09 -14.72 -2.00
C LEU A 140 0.21 -13.29 -2.56
N PRO A 141 -0.88 -12.51 -2.76
CA PRO A 141 -0.80 -11.10 -3.13
C PRO A 141 -0.07 -10.26 -2.08
N ALA A 142 -0.36 -10.48 -0.80
CA ALA A 142 0.33 -9.75 0.27
C ALA A 142 1.86 -9.94 0.21
N ILE A 143 2.34 -11.13 -0.11
CA ILE A 143 3.78 -11.38 -0.27
C ILE A 143 4.29 -10.79 -1.58
N GLY A 144 3.63 -11.06 -2.71
CA GLY A 144 4.10 -10.65 -4.04
C GLY A 144 4.13 -9.15 -4.21
N GLU A 145 3.02 -8.51 -3.94
CA GLU A 145 2.85 -7.09 -4.15
C GLU A 145 3.66 -6.24 -3.16
N GLU A 146 3.77 -6.65 -1.87
CA GLU A 146 4.62 -5.92 -0.93
C GLU A 146 6.11 -6.07 -1.26
N THR A 147 6.52 -7.26 -1.74
CA THR A 147 7.89 -7.47 -2.22
C THR A 147 8.22 -6.56 -3.40
N LEU A 148 7.31 -6.39 -4.35
CA LEU A 148 7.47 -5.47 -5.48
C LEU A 148 7.42 -4.01 -5.01
N MET A 149 6.33 -3.62 -4.32
CA MET A 149 6.01 -2.21 -4.11
C MET A 149 6.81 -1.59 -2.98
N ARG A 150 6.91 -2.25 -1.81
CA ARG A 150 7.62 -1.70 -0.63
C ARG A 150 9.08 -2.13 -0.63
N GLY A 151 9.34 -3.34 -1.09
CA GLY A 151 10.70 -3.83 -1.29
C GLY A 151 11.40 -3.16 -2.46
N GLY A 152 10.93 -3.41 -3.67
CA GLY A 152 11.60 -2.99 -4.89
C GLY A 152 11.41 -1.52 -5.26
N VAL A 153 10.15 -1.05 -5.29
CA VAL A 153 9.79 0.26 -5.84
C VAL A 153 10.04 1.38 -4.83
N LEU A 154 9.44 1.31 -3.64
CA LEU A 154 9.52 2.37 -2.64
C LEU A 154 10.97 2.65 -2.21
N ASN A 155 11.76 1.60 -1.96
CA ASN A 155 13.15 1.74 -1.54
C ASN A 155 14.03 2.48 -2.54
N GLY A 156 13.80 2.30 -3.84
CA GLY A 156 14.56 3.01 -4.86
C GLY A 156 14.09 4.44 -5.09
N ILE A 157 12.77 4.71 -4.94
CA ILE A 157 12.21 6.04 -5.18
C ILE A 157 12.42 6.97 -3.98
N ASN A 158 12.43 6.46 -2.75
CA ASN A 158 12.60 7.25 -1.52
C ASN A 158 13.88 8.08 -1.48
N GLY A 159 14.92 7.68 -2.21
CA GLY A 159 16.17 8.41 -2.26
C GLY A 159 16.10 9.83 -2.80
N LYS A 160 15.00 10.23 -3.45
CA LYS A 160 14.83 11.58 -4.01
C LYS A 160 14.04 12.50 -3.05
N ASN A 161 12.93 12.02 -2.53
CA ASN A 161 12.05 12.72 -1.59
C ASN A 161 11.08 11.69 -1.00
N VAL A 162 11.00 11.61 0.32
CA VAL A 162 10.18 10.60 1.00
C VAL A 162 8.69 10.72 0.64
N PHE A 163 8.14 11.92 0.55
CA PHE A 163 6.75 12.12 0.16
C PHE A 163 6.50 11.72 -1.30
N PHE A 164 7.44 12.06 -2.19
CA PHE A 164 7.37 11.61 -3.58
C PHE A 164 7.39 10.09 -3.66
N GLY A 165 8.27 9.43 -2.91
CA GLY A 165 8.36 7.97 -2.86
C GLY A 165 7.05 7.33 -2.37
N ILE A 166 6.48 7.83 -1.27
CA ILE A 166 5.21 7.35 -0.72
C ILE A 166 4.09 7.52 -1.73
N PHE A 167 3.93 8.73 -2.30
CA PHE A 167 2.86 9.04 -3.24
C PHE A 167 2.96 8.19 -4.50
N ILE A 168 4.12 8.13 -5.14
CA ILE A 168 4.31 7.35 -6.38
C ILE A 168 4.15 5.85 -6.12
N SER A 169 4.70 5.33 -5.02
CA SER A 169 4.49 3.91 -4.67
C SER A 169 3.01 3.59 -4.45
N ALA A 170 2.27 4.45 -3.74
CA ALA A 170 0.84 4.26 -3.54
C ALA A 170 0.02 4.40 -4.84
N PHE A 171 0.39 5.35 -5.70
CA PHE A 171 -0.22 5.53 -7.02
C PHE A 171 -0.01 4.30 -7.91
N LEU A 172 1.23 3.86 -8.06
CA LEU A 172 1.56 2.68 -8.87
C LEU A 172 0.87 1.42 -8.32
N PHE A 173 0.82 1.27 -6.98
CA PHE A 173 0.11 0.18 -6.31
C PHE A 173 -1.40 0.19 -6.62
N SER A 174 -2.03 1.33 -6.53
CA SER A 174 -3.46 1.47 -6.80
C SER A 174 -3.80 1.17 -8.26
N PHE A 175 -3.04 1.76 -9.18
CA PHE A 175 -3.32 1.68 -10.62
C PHE A 175 -2.96 0.31 -11.24
N MET A 176 -2.01 -0.45 -10.65
CA MET A 176 -1.70 -1.80 -11.13
C MET A 176 -2.86 -2.80 -10.96
N HIS A 177 -3.83 -2.51 -10.09
CA HIS A 177 -5.03 -3.33 -9.96
C HIS A 177 -5.96 -3.20 -11.16
N SER A 178 -5.80 -2.17 -12.00
CA SER A 178 -6.56 -1.95 -13.23
C SER A 178 -8.08 -1.93 -13.06
N ASN A 179 -8.56 -1.82 -11.82
CA ASN A 179 -9.98 -1.77 -11.47
C ASN A 179 -10.33 -0.42 -10.83
N PRO A 180 -11.09 0.45 -11.53
CA PRO A 180 -11.51 1.74 -11.01
C PRO A 180 -12.16 1.71 -9.63
N LEU A 181 -12.97 0.68 -9.32
CA LEU A 181 -13.63 0.54 -8.01
C LEU A 181 -12.64 0.39 -6.84
N GLN A 182 -11.45 -0.13 -7.10
CA GLN A 182 -10.43 -0.31 -6.06
C GLN A 182 -9.52 0.90 -5.89
N THR A 183 -9.52 1.85 -6.82
CA THR A 183 -8.51 2.91 -6.94
C THR A 183 -8.34 3.72 -5.67
N VAL A 184 -9.44 4.25 -5.10
CA VAL A 184 -9.38 5.13 -3.93
C VAL A 184 -8.89 4.37 -2.70
N TYR A 185 -9.47 3.19 -2.45
CA TYR A 185 -9.08 2.38 -1.30
C TYR A 185 -7.60 1.96 -1.37
N GLN A 186 -7.19 1.39 -2.51
CA GLN A 186 -5.82 0.91 -2.69
C GLN A 186 -4.79 2.02 -2.64
N PHE A 187 -5.13 3.23 -3.12
CA PHE A 187 -4.26 4.38 -2.99
C PHE A 187 -4.06 4.79 -1.53
N CYS A 188 -5.15 5.00 -0.77
CA CYS A 188 -5.09 5.40 0.62
C CYS A 188 -4.39 4.35 1.50
N PHE A 189 -4.75 3.08 1.32
CA PHE A 189 -4.10 1.96 1.99
C PHE A 189 -2.62 1.86 1.60
N GLY A 190 -2.31 2.06 0.32
CA GLY A 190 -0.96 2.12 -0.22
C GLY A 190 -0.06 3.15 0.45
N VAL A 191 -0.60 4.34 0.75
CA VAL A 191 0.10 5.39 1.52
C VAL A 191 0.44 4.89 2.92
N VAL A 192 -0.52 4.29 3.64
CA VAL A 192 -0.30 3.77 5.00
C VAL A 192 0.74 2.66 5.01
N LEU A 193 0.65 1.72 4.07
CA LEU A 193 1.63 0.65 3.92
C LEU A 193 3.04 1.21 3.66
N ALA A 194 3.18 2.23 2.79
CA ALA A 194 4.47 2.87 2.53
C ALA A 194 5.07 3.51 3.78
N VAL A 195 4.25 4.23 4.57
CA VAL A 195 4.68 4.82 5.84
C VAL A 195 5.10 3.73 6.86
N CYS A 196 4.32 2.65 6.97
CA CYS A 196 4.66 1.53 7.86
C CYS A 196 5.96 0.82 7.44
N ALA A 197 6.19 0.64 6.12
CA ALA A 197 7.44 0.08 5.60
C ALA A 197 8.64 0.95 5.97
N ILE A 198 8.52 2.27 5.86
CA ILE A 198 9.58 3.22 6.23
C ILE A 198 9.85 3.15 7.74
N TYR A 199 8.84 3.22 8.58
CA TYR A 199 9.02 3.19 10.04
C TYR A 199 9.58 1.85 10.55
N SER A 200 9.09 0.73 10.02
CA SER A 200 9.58 -0.60 10.45
C SER A 200 10.95 -0.93 9.86
N GLY A 201 11.29 -0.40 8.68
CA GLY A 201 12.44 -0.81 7.89
C GLY A 201 12.38 -2.29 7.49
N ASN A 202 11.18 -2.88 7.48
CA ASN A 202 10.94 -4.28 7.14
C ASN A 202 9.54 -4.44 6.53
N ILE A 203 9.43 -5.19 5.42
CA ILE A 203 8.14 -5.38 4.73
C ILE A 203 7.24 -6.43 5.39
N ILE A 204 7.68 -7.19 6.39
CA ILE A 204 6.83 -8.19 7.07
C ILE A 204 5.61 -7.51 7.72
N CYS A 205 5.78 -6.31 8.29
CA CYS A 205 4.65 -5.54 8.83
C CYS A 205 3.61 -5.25 7.75
N THR A 206 4.05 -4.82 6.57
CA THR A 206 3.14 -4.48 5.47
C THR A 206 2.54 -5.71 4.82
N ILE A 207 3.28 -6.81 4.72
CA ILE A 207 2.75 -8.13 4.30
C ILE A 207 1.61 -8.56 5.23
N LEU A 208 1.77 -8.45 6.55
CA LEU A 208 0.71 -8.80 7.50
C LEU A 208 -0.49 -7.87 7.39
N MET A 209 -0.28 -6.56 7.26
CA MET A 209 -1.38 -5.60 7.07
C MET A 209 -2.15 -5.92 5.79
N HIS A 210 -1.44 -6.17 4.70
CA HIS A 210 -2.05 -6.51 3.41
C HIS A 210 -2.79 -7.86 3.47
N PHE A 211 -2.18 -8.86 4.10
CA PHE A 211 -2.84 -10.15 4.36
C PHE A 211 -4.13 -9.96 5.17
N PHE A 212 -4.11 -9.22 6.28
CA PHE A 212 -5.31 -8.97 7.08
C PHE A 212 -6.38 -8.21 6.29
N ASN A 213 -5.99 -7.27 5.45
CA ASN A 213 -6.91 -6.56 4.57
C ASN A 213 -7.66 -7.53 3.64
N ASN A 214 -6.92 -8.38 2.94
CA ASN A 214 -7.48 -9.35 2.00
C ASN A 214 -8.24 -10.47 2.72
N PHE A 215 -7.73 -10.93 3.87
CA PHE A 215 -8.39 -11.90 4.74
C PHE A 215 -9.77 -11.40 5.19
N ILE A 216 -9.86 -10.18 5.72
CA ILE A 216 -11.11 -9.59 6.18
C ILE A 216 -12.09 -9.42 5.00
N SER A 217 -11.61 -8.91 3.86
CA SER A 217 -12.42 -8.73 2.67
C SER A 217 -12.98 -10.06 2.15
N LEU A 218 -12.13 -11.08 2.03
CA LEU A 218 -12.54 -12.43 1.61
C LEU A 218 -13.54 -13.03 2.59
N THR A 219 -13.27 -12.92 3.90
CA THR A 219 -14.15 -13.48 4.96
C THR A 219 -15.53 -12.84 4.92
N ILE A 220 -15.59 -11.51 4.83
CA ILE A 220 -16.87 -10.79 4.75
C ILE A 220 -17.63 -11.18 3.48
N THR A 221 -16.96 -11.20 2.34
CA THR A 221 -17.61 -11.55 1.06
C THR A 221 -18.13 -12.99 1.07
N THR A 222 -17.42 -13.92 1.70
CA THR A 222 -17.80 -15.33 1.74
C THR A 222 -18.91 -15.62 2.76
N PHE A 223 -18.80 -15.10 3.99
CA PHE A 223 -19.68 -15.50 5.09
C PHE A 223 -20.72 -14.44 5.48
N ALA A 224 -20.50 -13.19 5.11
CA ALA A 224 -21.39 -12.09 5.44
C ALA A 224 -21.55 -11.11 4.27
N PRO A 225 -21.96 -11.56 3.05
CA PRO A 225 -21.96 -10.70 1.84
C PRO A 225 -22.84 -9.46 2.00
N ASN A 226 -23.89 -9.53 2.83
CA ASN A 226 -24.77 -8.40 3.09
C ASN A 226 -24.25 -7.45 4.19
N PHE A 227 -23.13 -7.78 4.84
CA PHE A 227 -22.59 -6.97 5.94
C PHE A 227 -22.19 -5.56 5.50
N LEU A 228 -21.74 -5.38 4.25
CA LEU A 228 -21.38 -4.10 3.67
C LEU A 228 -22.50 -3.45 2.85
N ALA A 229 -23.63 -4.15 2.70
CA ALA A 229 -24.79 -3.68 1.94
C ALA A 229 -25.84 -2.98 2.82
N PHE A 230 -25.46 -2.54 4.03
CA PHE A 230 -26.38 -1.79 4.89
C PHE A 230 -26.80 -0.49 4.21
N ASP A 231 -28.10 -0.36 3.99
CA ASP A 231 -28.72 0.88 3.54
C ASP A 231 -29.42 1.55 4.73
N PHE A 232 -28.88 2.69 5.14
CA PHE A 232 -29.45 3.53 6.20
C PHE A 232 -30.35 4.64 5.63
N GLY A 233 -30.80 4.49 4.38
CA GLY A 233 -31.59 5.49 3.68
C GLY A 233 -30.82 6.80 3.49
N GLY A 234 -31.49 7.94 3.71
CA GLY A 234 -30.90 9.27 3.55
C GLY A 234 -29.72 9.59 4.48
N PHE A 235 -29.45 8.77 5.51
CA PHE A 235 -28.36 8.96 6.47
C PHE A 235 -27.03 8.31 6.07
N ASN A 236 -26.97 7.60 4.95
CA ASN A 236 -25.76 6.89 4.52
C ASN A 236 -24.50 7.76 4.51
N TYR A 237 -24.58 8.97 3.96
CA TYR A 237 -23.40 9.85 3.88
C TYR A 237 -22.96 10.40 5.24
N LEU A 238 -23.87 10.62 6.20
CA LEU A 238 -23.53 11.00 7.57
C LEU A 238 -22.78 9.86 8.27
N ILE A 239 -23.22 8.61 8.08
CA ILE A 239 -22.58 7.43 8.63
C ILE A 239 -21.19 7.25 8.01
N TYR A 240 -21.06 7.43 6.68
CA TYR A 240 -19.78 7.38 6.00
C TYR A 240 -18.82 8.46 6.52
N LEU A 241 -19.30 9.67 6.78
CA LEU A 241 -18.50 10.73 7.37
C LEU A 241 -18.07 10.38 8.81
N ALA A 242 -18.98 9.87 9.62
CA ALA A 242 -18.67 9.42 10.98
C ALA A 242 -17.64 8.29 10.99
N MET A 243 -17.80 7.27 10.13
CA MET A 243 -16.83 6.19 9.95
C MET A 243 -15.46 6.73 9.53
N PHE A 244 -15.41 7.65 8.57
CA PHE A 244 -14.17 8.28 8.13
C PHE A 244 -13.47 8.99 9.29
N ILE A 245 -14.19 9.81 10.05
CA ILE A 245 -13.63 10.55 11.20
C ILE A 245 -13.10 9.58 12.27
N VAL A 246 -13.91 8.61 12.67
CA VAL A 246 -13.52 7.61 13.68
C VAL A 246 -12.34 6.77 13.18
N GLY A 247 -12.38 6.33 11.94
CA GLY A 247 -11.30 5.57 11.32
C GLY A 247 -9.98 6.37 11.27
N MET A 248 -10.02 7.66 10.92
CA MET A 248 -8.84 8.53 10.92
C MET A 248 -8.30 8.78 12.33
N MET A 249 -9.18 8.90 13.34
CA MET A 249 -8.75 9.00 14.74
C MET A 249 -8.04 7.73 15.20
N LEU A 250 -8.60 6.55 14.93
CA LEU A 250 -7.99 5.26 15.26
C LEU A 250 -6.68 5.06 14.51
N LEU A 251 -6.66 5.36 13.21
CA LEU A 251 -5.47 5.26 12.38
C LEU A 251 -4.34 6.14 12.93
N THR A 252 -4.63 7.39 13.27
CA THR A 252 -3.64 8.30 13.87
C THR A 252 -3.13 7.77 15.21
N LEU A 253 -4.01 7.21 16.05
CA LEU A 253 -3.65 6.60 17.33
C LEU A 253 -2.68 5.43 17.14
N PHE A 254 -3.05 4.45 16.31
CA PHE A 254 -2.22 3.26 16.13
C PHE A 254 -0.94 3.55 15.35
N MET A 255 -0.95 4.48 14.41
CA MET A 255 0.26 4.94 13.72
C MET A 255 1.22 5.67 14.68
N LEU A 256 0.71 6.48 15.62
CA LEU A 256 1.54 7.09 16.64
C LEU A 256 2.17 6.05 17.58
N ILE A 257 1.41 5.03 17.99
CA ILE A 257 1.94 3.92 18.79
C ILE A 257 2.98 3.14 17.98
N PHE A 258 2.69 2.83 16.71
CA PHE A 258 3.59 2.13 15.80
C PHE A 258 4.92 2.87 15.64
N TYR A 259 4.87 4.19 15.46
CA TYR A 259 6.07 5.04 15.44
C TYR A 259 6.85 4.98 16.77
N LYS A 260 6.17 5.14 17.92
CA LYS A 260 6.82 5.14 19.24
C LYS A 260 7.50 3.81 19.57
N VAL A 261 6.93 2.68 19.17
CA VAL A 261 7.54 1.34 19.41
C VAL A 261 8.66 1.00 18.44
N THR A 262 8.94 1.84 17.45
CA THR A 262 10.05 1.62 16.50
C THR A 262 11.41 1.64 17.18
N GLY A 263 11.53 2.29 18.35
CA GLY A 263 12.74 2.23 19.20
C GLY A 263 13.97 2.94 18.61
N LYS A 264 13.81 3.75 17.56
CA LYS A 264 14.85 4.71 17.19
C LYS A 264 14.78 5.88 18.16
N GLU A 265 15.66 5.90 19.15
CA GLU A 265 16.04 7.14 19.79
C GLU A 265 16.47 8.11 18.68
N LYS A 266 15.98 9.36 18.79
CA LYS A 266 16.34 10.44 17.88
C LYS A 266 17.86 10.48 17.75
N GLN A 267 18.39 10.04 16.61
CA GLN A 267 19.74 10.44 16.21
C GLN A 267 19.65 11.89 15.76
N ASN A 268 20.04 12.75 16.68
CA ASN A 268 20.46 14.15 16.52
C ASN A 268 19.64 15.08 15.61
N SER A 269 18.98 16.05 16.28
CA SER A 269 18.86 17.46 15.86
C SER A 269 19.31 17.76 14.43
N ALA A 270 18.45 17.52 13.44
CA ALA A 270 18.56 18.21 12.17
C ALA A 270 17.97 19.62 12.38
N SER A 271 18.80 20.64 12.27
CA SER A 271 18.37 22.04 12.15
C SER A 271 17.47 22.17 10.93
N LEU A 272 16.19 22.42 11.14
CA LEU A 272 15.28 22.84 10.09
C LEU A 272 15.49 24.33 9.87
N GLU A 273 16.23 24.70 8.82
CA GLU A 273 16.17 26.05 8.26
C GLU A 273 14.81 26.23 7.59
N ILE A 274 13.92 26.92 8.26
CA ILE A 274 12.70 27.44 7.66
C ILE A 274 12.84 28.95 7.71
N ASP A 275 12.95 29.57 6.53
CA ASP A 275 12.98 31.02 6.32
C ASP A 275 13.07 31.87 7.61
N ASP A 276 14.27 32.41 7.92
CA ASP A 276 14.61 33.33 8.99
C ASP A 276 14.50 32.89 10.46
N TYR A 277 14.15 31.63 10.79
CA TYR A 277 14.16 31.15 12.17
C TYR A 277 14.88 29.81 12.31
N THR A 278 16.10 29.83 12.84
CA THR A 278 16.85 28.64 13.24
C THR A 278 16.32 28.16 14.60
N PHE A 279 15.57 27.07 14.64
CA PHE A 279 15.22 26.39 15.89
C PHE A 279 16.23 25.29 16.16
N THR A 280 17.19 25.54 17.01
CA THR A 280 18.05 24.51 17.62
C THR A 280 17.32 23.87 18.79
N PHE A 281 16.92 22.62 18.65
CA PHE A 281 16.48 21.80 19.78
C PHE A 281 17.72 21.22 20.46
N THR A 282 18.13 21.79 21.59
CA THR A 282 19.12 21.16 22.47
C THR A 282 18.41 20.07 23.29
N ASP A 283 19.00 18.87 23.33
CA ASP A 283 18.45 17.66 23.97
C ASP A 283 18.18 17.76 25.48
N SER A 284 18.50 18.86 26.11
CA SER A 284 18.44 19.03 27.58
C SER A 284 17.08 19.46 28.14
N GLU A 285 16.08 19.81 27.33
CA GLU A 285 14.80 20.36 27.84
C GLU A 285 13.53 19.75 27.20
N VAL A 286 13.61 18.64 26.48
CA VAL A 286 12.38 17.98 26.01
C VAL A 286 11.71 17.27 27.17
N LYS A 287 10.89 18.00 27.97
CA LYS A 287 9.89 17.37 28.85
C LYS A 287 9.17 16.30 28.01
N LYS A 288 9.16 15.03 28.48
CA LYS A 288 8.38 13.96 27.85
C LYS A 288 6.94 14.44 27.72
N GLU A 289 6.57 14.85 26.53
CA GLU A 289 5.23 15.35 26.25
C GLU A 289 4.22 14.24 26.53
N ASN A 290 3.11 14.57 27.18
CA ASN A 290 2.06 13.60 27.47
C ASN A 290 1.56 12.96 26.16
N PHE A 291 1.34 11.65 26.18
CA PHE A 291 0.90 10.88 25.00
C PHE A 291 -0.36 11.49 24.34
N PHE A 292 -1.36 11.86 25.14
CA PHE A 292 -2.60 12.44 24.64
C PHE A 292 -2.37 13.80 23.98
N VAL A 293 -1.49 14.63 24.55
CA VAL A 293 -1.13 15.92 23.93
C VAL A 293 -0.48 15.71 22.58
N THR A 294 0.46 14.76 22.49
CA THR A 294 1.09 14.38 21.20
C THR A 294 0.05 13.87 20.20
N TYR A 295 -0.88 13.02 20.64
CA TYR A 295 -1.95 12.49 19.81
C TYR A 295 -2.83 13.59 19.20
N PHE A 296 -3.34 14.51 20.03
CA PHE A 296 -4.16 15.63 19.54
C PHE A 296 -3.38 16.61 18.66
N LYS A 297 -2.07 16.80 18.93
CA LYS A 297 -1.20 17.57 18.02
C LYS A 297 -1.01 16.88 16.67
N CYS A 298 -0.92 15.55 16.63
CA CYS A 298 -0.88 14.80 15.37
C CYS A 298 -2.19 14.94 14.59
N LEU A 299 -3.34 14.78 15.26
CA LEU A 299 -4.66 14.96 14.63
C LEU A 299 -4.83 16.38 14.06
N GLY A 300 -4.55 17.40 14.84
CA GLY A 300 -4.61 18.79 14.36
C GLY A 300 -3.55 19.10 13.29
N GLY A 301 -2.42 18.42 13.35
CA GLY A 301 -1.32 18.53 12.37
C GLY A 301 -1.71 18.16 10.95
N ILE A 302 -2.67 17.24 10.77
CA ILE A 302 -3.18 16.82 9.45
C ILE A 302 -3.70 18.03 8.64
N PHE A 303 -4.25 19.03 9.31
CA PHE A 303 -4.83 20.22 8.70
C PHE A 303 -3.85 21.39 8.58
N THR A 304 -2.58 21.23 8.93
CA THR A 304 -1.61 22.34 8.97
C THR A 304 -0.34 22.03 8.17
N LYS A 305 0.20 23.04 7.45
CA LYS A 305 1.50 22.95 6.77
C LYS A 305 2.62 22.54 7.75
N ARG A 306 2.60 23.08 8.98
CA ARG A 306 3.60 22.75 10.02
C ARG A 306 3.53 21.28 10.44
N GLY A 307 2.34 20.69 10.54
CA GLY A 307 2.17 19.27 10.84
C GLY A 307 2.75 18.37 9.74
N TRP A 308 2.52 18.72 8.48
CA TRP A 308 3.09 17.99 7.34
C TRP A 308 4.61 18.11 7.25
N LEU A 309 5.18 19.27 7.57
CA LEU A 309 6.64 19.45 7.63
C LEU A 309 7.27 18.61 8.75
N ARG A 310 6.65 18.57 9.94
CA ARG A 310 7.08 17.69 11.04
C ARG A 310 7.00 16.22 10.65
N PHE A 311 5.90 15.80 10.03
CA PHE A 311 5.72 14.44 9.55
C PHE A 311 6.79 14.06 8.52
N LYS A 312 7.09 14.94 7.56
CA LYS A 312 8.16 14.75 6.58
C LYS A 312 9.53 14.60 7.26
N SER A 313 9.85 15.48 8.21
CA SER A 313 11.09 15.39 8.98
C SER A 313 11.20 14.05 9.71
N THR A 314 10.14 13.65 10.41
CA THR A 314 10.10 12.36 11.12
C THR A 314 10.33 11.17 10.17
N LEU A 315 9.75 11.19 8.98
CA LEU A 315 9.96 10.12 7.98
C LEU A 315 11.39 10.12 7.44
N ASN A 316 11.98 11.30 7.21
CA ASN A 316 13.36 11.42 6.72
C ASN A 316 14.37 10.79 7.68
N ASP A 317 14.11 10.80 8.99
CA ASP A 317 14.97 10.16 10.00
C ASP A 317 15.07 8.63 9.83
N PHE A 318 14.14 8.03 9.08
CA PHE A 318 14.08 6.58 8.82
C PHE A 318 14.55 6.19 7.41
N VAL A 319 14.70 7.14 6.51
CA VAL A 319 15.18 6.88 5.15
C VAL A 319 16.69 7.03 5.11
N ASP A 320 17.39 5.96 4.73
CA ASP A 320 18.81 6.02 4.47
C ASP A 320 19.06 6.63 3.09
N TYR A 321 19.55 7.86 3.07
CA TYR A 321 19.94 8.57 1.84
C TYR A 321 21.39 8.28 1.42
N ALA A 322 22.17 7.53 2.22
CA ALA A 322 23.55 7.20 1.88
C ALA A 322 23.59 6.35 0.60
N GLY A 323 24.40 6.79 -0.37
CA GLY A 323 24.57 6.11 -1.66
C GLY A 323 23.44 6.35 -2.67
N VAL A 324 22.56 7.32 -2.44
CA VAL A 324 21.70 7.87 -3.50
C VAL A 324 22.56 8.79 -4.33
N GLU A 325 23.15 8.25 -5.39
CA GLU A 325 23.69 9.09 -6.44
C GLU A 325 22.55 9.97 -6.96
N THR A 326 22.78 11.29 -6.95
CA THR A 326 21.83 12.29 -7.46
C THR A 326 21.80 12.21 -8.99
N GLU A 327 21.44 11.06 -9.52
CA GLU A 327 21.26 10.86 -10.94
C GLU A 327 20.00 11.61 -11.42
N LYS A 328 20.15 12.90 -11.70
CA LYS A 328 19.09 13.74 -12.28
C LYS A 328 18.52 13.17 -13.60
N LYS A 329 19.21 12.24 -14.25
CA LYS A 329 18.85 11.70 -15.58
C LYS A 329 17.95 10.46 -15.55
N HIS A 330 17.70 9.80 -14.42
CA HIS A 330 17.16 8.43 -14.42
C HIS A 330 15.74 8.24 -13.87
N ALA A 331 14.96 9.31 -13.77
CA ALA A 331 13.54 9.20 -13.44
C ALA A 331 12.65 8.76 -14.63
N LEU A 332 13.21 8.65 -15.85
CA LEU A 332 12.46 8.36 -17.08
C LEU A 332 11.66 7.05 -16.97
N SER A 333 12.25 5.98 -16.45
CA SER A 333 11.57 4.70 -16.29
C SER A 333 10.38 4.79 -15.32
N VAL A 334 10.46 5.59 -14.28
CA VAL A 334 9.34 5.83 -13.35
C VAL A 334 8.22 6.61 -14.07
N TYR A 335 8.55 7.62 -14.86
CA TYR A 335 7.53 8.35 -15.63
C TYR A 335 6.87 7.48 -16.71
N ILE A 336 7.65 6.63 -17.38
CA ILE A 336 7.10 5.63 -18.32
C ILE A 336 6.17 4.67 -17.59
N ALA A 337 6.54 4.19 -16.39
CA ALA A 337 5.72 3.33 -15.57
C ALA A 337 4.38 4.00 -15.19
N ILE A 338 4.43 5.26 -14.75
CA ILE A 338 3.24 6.05 -14.44
C ILE A 338 2.35 6.20 -15.69
N GLY A 339 2.94 6.58 -16.83
CA GLY A 339 2.20 6.73 -18.09
C GLY A 339 1.53 5.42 -18.52
N PHE A 340 2.29 4.33 -18.53
CA PHE A 340 1.79 3.02 -18.95
C PHE A 340 0.62 2.54 -18.07
N VAL A 341 0.79 2.55 -16.74
CA VAL A 341 -0.25 2.09 -15.82
C VAL A 341 -1.49 3.00 -15.84
N SER A 342 -1.30 4.31 -16.07
CA SER A 342 -2.41 5.26 -16.22
C SER A 342 -3.23 4.98 -17.49
N ILE A 343 -2.56 4.74 -18.62
CA ILE A 343 -3.23 4.36 -19.86
C ILE A 343 -4.00 3.05 -19.67
N TRP A 344 -3.37 2.06 -19.05
CA TRP A 344 -4.00 0.77 -18.77
C TRP A 344 -5.27 0.94 -17.89
N TRP A 345 -5.19 1.77 -16.86
CA TRP A 345 -6.33 2.08 -16.00
C TRP A 345 -7.45 2.78 -16.78
N ILE A 346 -7.11 3.78 -17.63
CA ILE A 346 -8.07 4.50 -18.46
C ILE A 346 -8.79 3.55 -19.42
N VAL A 347 -8.05 2.63 -20.05
CA VAL A 347 -8.64 1.63 -20.94
C VAL A 347 -9.66 0.77 -20.19
N ASN A 348 -9.31 0.27 -19.01
CA ASN A 348 -10.25 -0.52 -18.18
C ASN A 348 -11.45 0.30 -17.72
N PHE A 349 -11.26 1.57 -17.43
CA PHE A 349 -12.34 2.48 -17.09
C PHE A 349 -13.32 2.64 -18.29
N ILE A 350 -12.80 2.90 -19.49
CA ILE A 350 -13.63 3.05 -20.69
C ILE A 350 -14.38 1.74 -20.98
N LEU A 351 -13.69 0.60 -20.93
CA LEU A 351 -14.32 -0.72 -21.15
C LEU A 351 -15.41 -1.05 -20.13
N GLY A 352 -15.36 -0.48 -18.95
CA GLY A 352 -16.38 -0.65 -17.91
C GLY A 352 -17.59 0.27 -18.07
N VAL A 353 -17.49 1.33 -18.87
CA VAL A 353 -18.60 2.27 -19.14
C VAL A 353 -19.36 1.89 -20.40
N VAL A 354 -18.69 1.32 -21.40
CA VAL A 354 -19.28 0.83 -22.68
C VAL A 354 -19.92 -0.53 -22.49
#